data_12d7a6c366ac524a259e6e01238b6aa5
#
_entry.id   12d7a6c366ac524a259e6e01238b6aa5
#
_cell.length_a   1.000
_cell.length_b   1.000
_cell.length_c   1.000
_cell.angle_alpha   90.00
_cell.angle_beta   90.00
_cell.angle_gamma   90.00
#
_symmetry.space_group_name_H-M   'P 1'
#
loop_
_entity.id
_entity.type
_entity.pdbx_description
1 polymer ?
#
loop_
_entity_poly.entity_id
_entity_poly.type
_entity_poly.pdbx_seq_one_letter_code
_entity_poly.pdbx_strand_id
1 'polypeptide(L)'
;MSHVSQVSVTTPDGEPAPLVPTTYDEVKGWFSAHDQVLFDWFLTRQNSGEGQPGDLLELGAFMGKSAIFLGRYLQPGEEFTVCDLFDSPATDDFNIAENRESYPTLTRRGFETNYLAFHEALPTLIQAPTSVVADQVKPASCRFVHIDASHLYEHVVTDIASSRLVAAPDAVVVFDDYRSEHTPGVAAAVWTAVVTGELRPICISGMKLYATWGDPAPHQAALIEWLEERTDLRHYVEMIDGRPLVRTEDRGVVVPVLPQPLHPAPRTEPAPVPAPAAVRRPGVRWRKLAKDLLPPVVTRAIVARNRRRRG
;
A
#
# COMPACT_ATOMS: atom_id res chain seq x y z
N MET A 1 -5.99 -37.17 -9.51
CA MET A 1 -4.89 -36.25 -9.19
C MET A 1 -4.15 -35.96 -10.48
N SER A 2 -4.56 -34.93 -11.20
CA SER A 2 -3.91 -34.53 -12.46
C SER A 2 -2.93 -33.40 -12.12
N HIS A 3 -1.63 -33.73 -12.13
CA HIS A 3 -0.58 -32.74 -12.10
C HIS A 3 -0.63 -31.93 -13.40
N VAL A 4 -1.10 -30.69 -13.33
CA VAL A 4 -0.84 -29.72 -14.39
C VAL A 4 0.63 -29.36 -14.27
N SER A 5 1.45 -29.91 -15.18
CA SER A 5 2.85 -29.49 -15.31
C SER A 5 2.87 -28.05 -15.76
N GLN A 6 3.28 -27.13 -14.86
CA GLN A 6 3.64 -25.78 -15.25
C GLN A 6 4.86 -25.88 -16.18
N VAL A 7 4.67 -25.48 -17.42
CA VAL A 7 5.77 -25.34 -18.39
C VAL A 7 6.61 -24.16 -17.93
N SER A 8 7.77 -24.43 -17.34
CA SER A 8 8.75 -23.40 -17.02
C SER A 8 9.32 -22.85 -18.33
N VAL A 9 8.89 -21.67 -18.72
CA VAL A 9 9.52 -20.92 -19.82
C VAL A 9 10.80 -20.32 -19.26
N THR A 10 11.94 -20.74 -19.80
CA THR A 10 13.25 -20.16 -19.48
C THR A 10 13.60 -19.07 -20.46
N THR A 11 14.27 -18.04 -19.98
CA THR A 11 14.85 -16.97 -20.79
C THR A 11 16.05 -17.48 -21.61
N PRO A 12 16.51 -16.72 -22.61
CA PRO A 12 17.74 -17.06 -23.34
C PRO A 12 18.97 -17.28 -22.44
N ASP A 13 18.98 -16.63 -21.27
CA ASP A 13 20.07 -16.72 -20.27
C ASP A 13 19.85 -17.85 -19.24
N GLY A 14 18.82 -18.67 -19.41
CA GLY A 14 18.56 -19.85 -18.58
C GLY A 14 17.83 -19.57 -17.27
N GLU A 15 17.45 -18.32 -16.98
CA GLU A 15 16.66 -17.98 -15.82
C GLU A 15 15.16 -18.23 -16.03
N PRO A 16 14.40 -18.62 -14.98
CA PRO A 16 12.95 -18.75 -15.12
C PRO A 16 12.33 -17.39 -15.44
N ALA A 17 11.48 -17.37 -16.48
CA ALA A 17 10.74 -16.15 -16.82
C ALA A 17 9.84 -15.73 -15.64
N PRO A 18 9.74 -14.43 -15.32
CA PRO A 18 8.81 -13.95 -14.32
C PRO A 18 7.39 -14.39 -14.65
N LEU A 19 6.63 -14.79 -13.64
CA LEU A 19 5.21 -15.12 -13.81
C LEU A 19 4.44 -13.83 -14.09
N VAL A 20 3.67 -13.82 -15.18
CA VAL A 20 2.78 -12.71 -15.50
C VAL A 20 1.55 -12.76 -14.58
N PRO A 21 1.28 -11.72 -13.78
CA PRO A 21 0.12 -11.71 -12.90
C PRO A 21 -1.19 -11.67 -13.70
N THR A 22 -2.18 -12.42 -13.23
CA THR A 22 -3.53 -12.50 -13.81
C THR A 22 -4.56 -11.72 -13.02
N THR A 23 -4.17 -11.25 -11.83
CA THR A 23 -4.94 -10.35 -10.97
C THR A 23 -4.01 -9.35 -10.30
N TYR A 24 -4.53 -8.19 -9.91
CA TYR A 24 -3.75 -7.18 -9.19
C TYR A 24 -3.23 -7.68 -7.84
N ASP A 25 -3.96 -8.57 -7.18
CA ASP A 25 -3.57 -9.12 -5.87
C ASP A 25 -2.34 -10.05 -5.95
N GLU A 26 -2.08 -10.63 -7.11
CA GLU A 26 -0.89 -11.46 -7.34
C GLU A 26 0.40 -10.64 -7.43
N VAL A 27 0.31 -9.33 -7.69
CA VAL A 27 1.47 -8.44 -7.68
C VAL A 27 1.94 -8.26 -6.23
N LYS A 28 3.18 -8.67 -5.96
CA LYS A 28 3.78 -8.51 -4.64
C LYS A 28 3.97 -7.04 -4.30
N GLY A 29 3.76 -6.68 -3.04
CA GLY A 29 3.95 -5.32 -2.51
C GLY A 29 2.92 -4.99 -1.44
N TRP A 30 3.21 -3.95 -0.69
CA TRP A 30 2.39 -3.46 0.42
C TRP A 30 1.70 -2.17 -0.02
N PHE A 31 0.40 -2.23 -0.21
CA PHE A 31 -0.41 -1.06 -0.55
C PHE A 31 -1.79 -1.27 0.06
N SER A 32 -2.03 -0.64 1.20
CA SER A 32 -3.23 -0.87 2.00
C SER A 32 -4.50 -0.42 1.27
N ALA A 33 -5.62 -1.08 1.57
CA ALA A 33 -6.93 -0.67 1.07
C ALA A 33 -7.25 0.80 1.40
N HIS A 34 -6.85 1.24 2.60
CA HIS A 34 -7.01 2.61 3.05
C HIS A 34 -6.25 3.59 2.15
N ASP A 35 -4.98 3.29 1.84
CA ASP A 35 -4.17 4.16 0.99
C ASP A 35 -4.59 4.10 -0.48
N GLN A 36 -5.07 2.95 -0.97
CA GLN A 36 -5.67 2.85 -2.31
C GLN A 36 -6.86 3.81 -2.47
N VAL A 37 -7.71 3.93 -1.45
CA VAL A 37 -8.86 4.85 -1.49
C VAL A 37 -8.42 6.32 -1.41
N LEU A 38 -7.40 6.65 -0.62
CA LEU A 38 -6.88 8.01 -0.57
C LEU A 38 -6.15 8.40 -1.87
N PHE A 39 -5.35 7.50 -2.44
CA PHE A 39 -4.74 7.70 -3.76
C PHE A 39 -5.80 7.92 -4.83
N ASP A 40 -6.83 7.06 -4.88
CA ASP A 40 -7.95 7.21 -5.81
C ASP A 40 -8.62 8.56 -5.69
N TRP A 41 -8.89 9.00 -4.47
CA TRP A 41 -9.52 10.30 -4.21
C TRP A 41 -8.65 11.47 -4.68
N PHE A 42 -7.38 11.52 -4.28
CA PHE A 42 -6.47 12.61 -4.67
C PHE A 42 -6.28 12.68 -6.18
N LEU A 43 -5.99 11.54 -6.81
CA LEU A 43 -5.69 11.46 -8.23
C LEU A 43 -6.94 11.70 -9.11
N THR A 44 -8.10 11.20 -8.70
CA THR A 44 -9.37 11.47 -9.39
C THR A 44 -9.71 12.96 -9.32
N ARG A 45 -9.52 13.57 -8.15
CA ARG A 45 -9.76 15.01 -7.98
C ARG A 45 -8.81 15.84 -8.85
N GLN A 46 -7.53 15.49 -8.90
CA GLN A 46 -6.58 16.14 -9.81
C GLN A 46 -6.99 15.98 -11.28
N ASN A 47 -7.48 14.80 -11.68
CA ASN A 47 -7.93 14.52 -13.06
C ASN A 47 -9.26 15.20 -13.42
N SER A 48 -10.09 15.58 -12.44
CA SER A 48 -11.36 16.31 -12.69
C SER A 48 -11.18 17.80 -13.02
N GLY A 49 -9.95 18.28 -13.03
CA GLY A 49 -9.63 19.68 -13.30
C GLY A 49 -9.60 20.57 -12.07
N GLU A 50 -9.75 19.99 -10.87
CA GLU A 50 -9.59 20.72 -9.61
C GLU A 50 -8.12 20.82 -9.16
N GLY A 51 -7.19 20.22 -9.91
CA GLY A 51 -5.75 20.29 -9.72
C GLY A 51 -5.03 20.84 -10.96
N GLN A 52 -3.75 21.13 -10.79
CA GLN A 52 -2.88 21.43 -11.93
C GLN A 52 -2.54 20.13 -12.67
N PRO A 53 -2.52 20.13 -14.02
CA PRO A 53 -1.98 19.01 -14.78
C PRO A 53 -0.49 18.86 -14.48
N GLY A 54 0.03 17.66 -14.58
CA GLY A 54 1.44 17.41 -14.33
C GLY A 54 1.76 15.91 -14.23
N ASP A 55 3.04 15.64 -14.15
CA ASP A 55 3.59 14.31 -14.17
C ASP A 55 3.34 13.54 -12.87
N LEU A 56 3.52 12.22 -12.91
CA LEU A 56 3.53 11.35 -11.75
C LEU A 56 4.95 10.87 -11.49
N LEU A 57 5.32 10.75 -10.20
CA LEU A 57 6.62 10.25 -9.78
C LEU A 57 6.46 9.23 -8.65
N GLU A 58 7.19 8.12 -8.74
CA GLU A 58 7.36 7.17 -7.65
C GLU A 58 8.83 6.90 -7.38
N LEU A 59 9.23 7.01 -6.11
CA LEU A 59 10.56 6.68 -5.60
C LEU A 59 10.46 5.40 -4.79
N GLY A 60 11.08 4.31 -5.27
CA GLY A 60 10.88 2.97 -4.76
C GLY A 60 9.57 2.37 -5.25
N ALA A 61 9.65 1.27 -5.96
CA ALA A 61 8.47 0.65 -6.57
C ALA A 61 8.37 -0.86 -6.32
N PHE A 62 9.45 -1.48 -5.84
CA PHE A 62 9.50 -2.92 -5.64
C PHE A 62 8.99 -3.67 -6.87
N MET A 63 7.94 -4.49 -6.75
CA MET A 63 7.35 -5.26 -7.85
C MET A 63 6.25 -4.51 -8.61
N GLY A 64 6.05 -3.22 -8.31
CA GLY A 64 5.18 -2.31 -9.07
C GLY A 64 3.73 -2.23 -8.62
N LYS A 65 3.38 -2.69 -7.41
CA LYS A 65 1.96 -2.69 -6.98
C LYS A 65 1.36 -1.30 -6.94
N SER A 66 2.02 -0.35 -6.31
CA SER A 66 1.63 1.06 -6.27
C SER A 66 1.79 1.75 -7.63
N ALA A 67 2.88 1.46 -8.37
CA ALA A 67 3.11 2.00 -9.71
C ALA A 67 1.98 1.63 -10.69
N ILE A 68 1.55 0.37 -10.69
CA ILE A 68 0.42 -0.10 -11.52
C ILE A 68 -0.86 0.66 -11.16
N PHE A 69 -1.08 0.93 -9.88
CA PHE A 69 -2.23 1.70 -9.45
C PHE A 69 -2.15 3.16 -9.90
N LEU A 70 -0.99 3.81 -9.73
CA LEU A 70 -0.71 5.19 -10.14
C LEU A 70 -0.87 5.39 -11.65
N GLY A 71 -0.33 4.47 -12.46
CA GLY A 71 -0.37 4.55 -13.91
C GLY A 71 -1.76 4.68 -14.52
N ARG A 72 -2.83 4.26 -13.80
CA ARG A 72 -4.22 4.42 -14.23
C ARG A 72 -4.69 5.88 -14.30
N TYR A 73 -4.04 6.75 -13.56
CA TYR A 73 -4.43 8.17 -13.44
C TYR A 73 -3.62 9.07 -14.34
N LEU A 74 -2.67 8.51 -15.08
CA LEU A 74 -1.87 9.27 -16.04
C LEU A 74 -2.77 9.86 -17.14
N GLN A 75 -2.67 11.15 -17.38
CA GLN A 75 -3.45 11.85 -18.38
C GLN A 75 -2.65 12.01 -19.69
N PRO A 76 -3.31 12.20 -20.84
CA PRO A 76 -2.64 12.45 -22.10
C PRO A 76 -1.68 13.65 -22.02
N GLY A 77 -0.42 13.43 -22.36
CA GLY A 77 0.63 14.47 -22.33
C GLY A 77 1.38 14.57 -21.00
N GLU A 78 1.01 13.78 -19.98
CA GLU A 78 1.76 13.64 -18.75
C GLU A 78 2.76 12.48 -18.84
N GLU A 79 3.83 12.56 -18.07
CA GLU A 79 4.81 11.48 -17.90
C GLU A 79 4.66 10.82 -16.54
N PHE A 80 4.89 9.51 -16.48
CA PHE A 80 5.05 8.79 -15.22
C PHE A 80 6.48 8.28 -15.13
N THR A 81 7.19 8.72 -14.10
CA THR A 81 8.56 8.29 -13.82
C THR A 81 8.59 7.42 -12.57
N VAL A 82 9.31 6.31 -12.64
CA VAL A 82 9.60 5.42 -11.51
C VAL A 82 11.10 5.32 -11.33
N CYS A 83 11.59 5.66 -10.15
CA CYS A 83 12.99 5.54 -9.78
C CYS A 83 13.16 4.46 -8.72
N ASP A 84 13.94 3.43 -9.02
CA ASP A 84 14.25 2.32 -8.11
C ASP A 84 15.63 1.77 -8.41
N LEU A 85 16.33 1.24 -7.42
CA LEU A 85 17.56 0.50 -7.63
C LEU A 85 17.32 -0.81 -8.39
N PHE A 86 16.12 -1.39 -8.22
CA PHE A 86 15.80 -2.72 -8.71
C PHE A 86 16.87 -3.75 -8.27
N ASP A 87 17.50 -4.43 -9.21
CA ASP A 87 18.58 -5.40 -9.02
C ASP A 87 19.99 -4.78 -9.07
N SER A 88 20.09 -3.43 -9.14
CA SER A 88 21.39 -2.75 -8.99
C SER A 88 21.87 -2.82 -7.54
N PRO A 89 23.18 -2.97 -7.32
CA PRO A 89 23.72 -2.99 -5.96
C PRO A 89 23.48 -1.64 -5.25
N ALA A 90 23.04 -1.72 -4.01
CA ALA A 90 23.00 -0.55 -3.14
C ALA A 90 24.43 -0.11 -2.78
N THR A 91 24.58 1.17 -2.44
CA THR A 91 25.90 1.77 -2.18
C THR A 91 26.31 1.73 -0.71
N ASP A 92 25.36 1.48 0.19
CA ASP A 92 25.63 1.43 1.63
C ASP A 92 25.23 0.07 2.23
N ASP A 93 25.93 -0.31 3.31
CA ASP A 93 25.81 -1.64 3.93
C ASP A 93 24.41 -1.91 4.50
N PHE A 94 23.69 -0.89 4.98
CA PHE A 94 22.36 -1.04 5.55
C PHE A 94 21.33 -1.32 4.44
N ASN A 95 21.35 -0.55 3.35
CA ASN A 95 20.50 -0.82 2.19
C ASN A 95 20.81 -2.18 1.54
N ILE A 96 22.09 -2.59 1.50
CA ILE A 96 22.46 -3.92 1.01
C ILE A 96 21.82 -5.01 1.87
N ALA A 97 21.86 -4.86 3.19
CA ALA A 97 21.26 -5.81 4.13
C ALA A 97 19.74 -5.85 3.99
N GLU A 98 19.10 -4.69 3.93
CA GLU A 98 17.64 -4.55 3.76
C GLU A 98 17.15 -5.17 2.44
N ASN A 99 17.80 -4.84 1.32
CA ASN A 99 17.46 -5.39 0.02
C ASN A 99 17.59 -6.92 -0.02
N ARG A 100 18.62 -7.45 0.64
CA ARG A 100 18.85 -8.90 0.69
C ARG A 100 17.81 -9.64 1.53
N GLU A 101 17.36 -9.04 2.62
CA GLU A 101 16.40 -9.63 3.57
C GLU A 101 14.96 -9.46 3.09
N SER A 102 14.58 -8.23 2.71
CA SER A 102 13.19 -7.85 2.45
C SER A 102 12.80 -7.98 0.97
N TYR A 103 13.76 -7.78 0.05
CA TYR A 103 13.48 -7.69 -1.39
C TYR A 103 14.26 -8.68 -2.27
N PRO A 104 14.46 -9.95 -1.85
CA PRO A 104 15.34 -10.90 -2.56
C PRO A 104 14.86 -11.25 -3.98
N THR A 105 13.62 -10.93 -4.32
CA THR A 105 13.02 -11.19 -5.64
C THR A 105 12.89 -9.95 -6.52
N LEU A 106 13.35 -8.80 -6.02
CA LEU A 106 13.29 -7.55 -6.76
C LEU A 106 14.22 -7.58 -7.95
N THR A 107 13.65 -7.41 -9.13
CA THR A 107 14.41 -7.22 -10.38
C THR A 107 13.64 -6.23 -11.25
N ARG A 108 14.36 -5.44 -12.04
CA ARG A 108 13.75 -4.57 -13.04
C ARG A 108 12.82 -5.34 -13.98
N ARG A 109 13.25 -6.50 -14.44
CA ARG A 109 12.44 -7.37 -15.30
C ARG A 109 11.15 -7.84 -14.64
N GLY A 110 11.19 -8.13 -13.33
CA GLY A 110 10.00 -8.50 -12.55
C GLY A 110 8.99 -7.35 -12.50
N PHE A 111 9.47 -6.14 -12.23
CA PHE A 111 8.67 -4.93 -12.29
C PHE A 111 8.05 -4.71 -13.68
N GLU A 112 8.86 -4.74 -14.74
CA GLU A 112 8.41 -4.54 -16.12
C GLU A 112 7.35 -5.56 -16.52
N THR A 113 7.54 -6.84 -16.17
CA THR A 113 6.57 -7.92 -16.44
C THR A 113 5.23 -7.65 -15.73
N ASN A 114 5.28 -7.26 -14.46
CA ASN A 114 4.08 -6.95 -13.70
C ASN A 114 3.37 -5.72 -14.25
N TYR A 115 4.09 -4.64 -14.51
CA TYR A 115 3.51 -3.39 -15.00
C TYR A 115 2.82 -3.56 -16.35
N LEU A 116 3.51 -4.23 -17.30
CA LEU A 116 2.97 -4.50 -18.64
C LEU A 116 1.81 -5.50 -18.66
N ALA A 117 1.56 -6.22 -17.56
CA ALA A 117 0.34 -7.02 -17.44
C ALA A 117 -0.92 -6.16 -17.32
N PHE A 118 -0.79 -4.88 -16.89
CA PHE A 118 -1.90 -3.95 -16.65
C PHE A 118 -1.90 -2.71 -17.54
N HIS A 119 -0.76 -2.36 -18.13
CA HIS A 119 -0.56 -1.17 -18.95
C HIS A 119 0.12 -1.51 -20.28
N GLU A 120 -0.23 -0.79 -21.33
CA GLU A 120 0.31 -1.02 -22.68
C GLU A 120 1.77 -0.58 -22.83
N ALA A 121 2.23 0.35 -22.00
CA ALA A 121 3.59 0.91 -22.05
C ALA A 121 4.15 1.07 -20.64
N LEU A 122 5.47 0.91 -20.54
CA LEU A 122 6.21 1.16 -19.30
C LEU A 122 6.25 2.66 -18.97
N PRO A 123 6.31 3.04 -17.69
CA PRO A 123 6.71 4.38 -17.29
C PRO A 123 8.18 4.62 -17.65
N THR A 124 8.63 5.86 -17.55
CA THR A 124 10.06 6.17 -17.60
C THR A 124 10.74 5.56 -16.38
N LEU A 125 11.67 4.61 -16.61
CA LEU A 125 12.38 3.90 -15.55
C LEU A 125 13.77 4.48 -15.35
N ILE A 126 14.03 4.98 -14.14
CA ILE A 126 15.35 5.39 -13.67
C ILE A 126 15.88 4.29 -12.74
N GLN A 127 16.82 3.49 -13.23
CA GLN A 127 17.47 2.43 -12.44
C GLN A 127 18.72 3.00 -11.75
N ALA A 128 18.51 3.70 -10.66
CA ALA A 128 19.55 4.42 -9.92
C ALA A 128 19.08 4.73 -8.49
N PRO A 129 19.98 5.19 -7.59
CA PRO A 129 19.59 5.79 -6.32
C PRO A 129 18.67 7.00 -6.55
N THR A 130 17.70 7.18 -5.68
CA THR A 130 16.68 8.26 -5.78
C THR A 130 17.28 9.67 -5.77
N SER A 131 18.50 9.82 -5.27
CA SER A 131 19.24 11.09 -5.26
C SER A 131 19.47 11.70 -6.66
N VAL A 132 19.38 10.93 -7.74
CA VAL A 132 19.55 11.45 -9.11
C VAL A 132 18.28 12.08 -9.69
N VAL A 133 17.14 11.92 -9.02
CA VAL A 133 15.81 12.31 -9.55
C VAL A 133 15.72 13.80 -9.84
N ALA A 134 16.30 14.64 -8.98
CA ALA A 134 16.32 16.10 -9.19
C ALA A 134 17.02 16.54 -10.49
N ASP A 135 17.95 15.72 -11.01
CA ASP A 135 18.70 16.01 -12.23
C ASP A 135 18.03 15.40 -13.49
N GLN A 136 17.16 14.40 -13.32
CA GLN A 136 16.58 13.64 -14.41
C GLN A 136 15.08 13.94 -14.67
N VAL A 137 14.37 14.40 -13.64
CA VAL A 137 12.95 14.75 -13.73
C VAL A 137 12.82 16.27 -13.89
N LYS A 138 11.91 16.70 -14.76
CA LYS A 138 11.68 18.11 -15.01
C LYS A 138 11.28 18.87 -13.74
N PRO A 139 11.93 20.00 -13.41
CA PRO A 139 11.57 20.79 -12.24
C PRO A 139 10.11 21.24 -12.25
N ALA A 140 9.47 21.20 -11.09
CA ALA A 140 8.08 21.65 -10.86
C ALA A 140 7.04 21.04 -11.82
N SER A 141 7.24 19.80 -12.27
CA SER A 141 6.35 19.12 -13.21
C SER A 141 5.42 18.12 -12.56
N CYS A 142 5.82 17.51 -11.43
CA CYS A 142 5.08 16.42 -10.83
C CYS A 142 3.92 16.93 -9.98
N ARG A 143 2.69 16.54 -10.30
CA ARG A 143 1.48 16.83 -9.51
C ARG A 143 1.24 15.85 -8.36
N PHE A 144 1.81 14.65 -8.47
CA PHE A 144 1.73 13.62 -7.45
C PHE A 144 3.06 12.89 -7.34
N VAL A 145 3.58 12.79 -6.12
CA VAL A 145 4.84 12.11 -5.82
C VAL A 145 4.61 11.11 -4.71
N HIS A 146 4.98 9.85 -4.92
CA HIS A 146 4.97 8.79 -3.92
C HIS A 146 6.41 8.43 -3.56
N ILE A 147 6.76 8.50 -2.28
CA ILE A 147 8.08 8.21 -1.75
C ILE A 147 7.96 6.96 -0.86
N ASP A 148 8.53 5.86 -1.34
CA ASP A 148 8.50 4.54 -0.72
C ASP A 148 9.81 3.79 -1.05
N ALA A 149 10.94 4.46 -0.80
CA ALA A 149 12.26 3.96 -1.17
C ALA A 149 13.06 3.48 0.06
N SER A 150 14.16 4.14 0.38
CA SER A 150 15.01 3.78 1.52
C SER A 150 14.42 4.22 2.86
N HIS A 151 14.68 3.44 3.92
CA HIS A 151 14.25 3.76 5.28
C HIS A 151 15.32 4.50 6.11
N LEU A 152 16.48 4.80 5.51
CA LEU A 152 17.55 5.54 6.17
C LEU A 152 17.26 7.04 6.20
N TYR A 153 17.47 7.65 7.36
CA TYR A 153 17.19 9.08 7.59
C TYR A 153 17.79 9.99 6.52
N GLU A 154 19.08 9.81 6.19
CA GLU A 154 19.81 10.63 5.23
C GLU A 154 19.26 10.51 3.80
N HIS A 155 18.79 9.30 3.43
CA HIS A 155 18.19 9.07 2.13
C HIS A 155 16.81 9.73 2.05
N VAL A 156 15.99 9.59 3.08
CA VAL A 156 14.66 10.22 3.12
C VAL A 156 14.76 11.74 3.12
N VAL A 157 15.75 12.34 3.81
CA VAL A 157 16.03 13.79 3.74
C VAL A 157 16.38 14.20 2.31
N THR A 158 17.18 13.40 1.60
CA THR A 158 17.52 13.63 0.19
C THR A 158 16.30 13.52 -0.71
N ASP A 159 15.45 12.51 -0.49
CA ASP A 159 14.21 12.30 -1.25
C ASP A 159 13.21 13.45 -1.05
N ILE A 160 13.08 13.96 0.18
CA ILE A 160 12.29 15.17 0.49
C ILE A 160 12.81 16.37 -0.32
N ALA A 161 14.13 16.61 -0.30
CA ALA A 161 14.74 17.73 -1.01
C ALA A 161 14.59 17.61 -2.54
N SER A 162 14.84 16.42 -3.09
CA SER A 162 14.72 16.13 -4.53
C SER A 162 13.26 16.25 -4.99
N SER A 163 12.34 15.68 -4.23
CA SER A 163 10.90 15.75 -4.53
C SER A 163 10.37 17.18 -4.51
N ARG A 164 10.88 18.03 -3.60
CA ARG A 164 10.52 19.45 -3.58
C ARG A 164 10.91 20.19 -4.86
N LEU A 165 12.02 19.82 -5.47
CA LEU A 165 12.49 20.45 -6.72
C LEU A 165 11.61 20.07 -7.94
N VAL A 166 11.13 18.84 -7.97
CA VAL A 166 10.37 18.30 -9.11
C VAL A 166 8.86 18.44 -8.94
N ALA A 167 8.36 18.63 -7.73
CA ALA A 167 6.95 18.78 -7.44
C ALA A 167 6.41 20.12 -7.95
N ALA A 168 5.23 20.10 -8.57
CA ALA A 168 4.48 21.29 -8.90
C ALA A 168 4.04 22.04 -7.61
N PRO A 169 3.71 23.35 -7.68
CA PRO A 169 3.40 24.14 -6.48
C PRO A 169 2.33 23.54 -5.57
N ASP A 170 1.29 22.94 -6.15
CA ASP A 170 0.16 22.34 -5.40
C ASP A 170 0.19 20.80 -5.44
N ALA A 171 1.36 20.22 -5.69
CA ALA A 171 1.54 18.79 -5.73
C ALA A 171 1.18 18.13 -4.40
N VAL A 172 0.63 16.93 -4.49
CA VAL A 172 0.49 16.02 -3.35
C VAL A 172 1.72 15.14 -3.29
N VAL A 173 2.37 15.12 -2.14
CA VAL A 173 3.53 14.26 -1.87
C VAL A 173 3.17 13.29 -0.76
N VAL A 174 3.42 12.01 -0.98
CA VAL A 174 3.05 10.94 -0.07
C VAL A 174 4.30 10.22 0.40
N PHE A 175 4.45 10.10 1.70
CA PHE A 175 5.54 9.38 2.36
C PHE A 175 5.01 8.10 2.96
N ASP A 176 5.52 6.95 2.51
CA ASP A 176 5.24 5.66 3.14
C ASP A 176 6.03 5.48 4.42
N ASP A 177 5.58 4.55 5.25
CA ASP A 177 6.26 4.09 6.46
C ASP A 177 6.59 5.18 7.50
N TYR A 178 5.95 6.37 7.43
CA TYR A 178 6.25 7.50 8.32
C TYR A 178 6.07 7.18 9.82
N ARG A 179 5.44 6.07 10.16
CA ARG A 179 5.19 5.64 11.55
C ARG A 179 5.39 4.14 11.78
N SER A 180 6.03 3.42 10.88
CA SER A 180 6.35 2.02 11.06
C SER A 180 7.39 1.81 12.16
N GLU A 181 7.29 0.73 12.94
CA GLU A 181 8.21 0.47 14.07
C GLU A 181 9.65 0.28 13.60
N HIS A 182 9.85 -0.27 12.42
CA HIS A 182 11.18 -0.59 11.88
C HIS A 182 11.78 0.52 11.01
N THR A 183 11.07 1.61 10.79
CA THR A 183 11.49 2.72 9.92
C THR A 183 11.62 4.06 10.67
N PRO A 184 12.32 4.14 11.83
CA PRO A 184 12.42 5.37 12.61
C PRO A 184 13.12 6.52 11.85
N GLY A 185 13.95 6.20 10.85
CA GLY A 185 14.59 7.18 9.98
C GLY A 185 13.58 7.94 9.13
N VAL A 186 12.61 7.25 8.53
CA VAL A 186 11.50 7.88 7.79
C VAL A 186 10.70 8.80 8.69
N ALA A 187 10.28 8.30 9.87
CA ALA A 187 9.54 9.08 10.85
C ALA A 187 10.29 10.38 11.23
N ALA A 188 11.57 10.27 11.55
CA ALA A 188 12.39 11.41 11.96
C ALA A 188 12.54 12.44 10.84
N ALA A 189 12.83 12.02 9.60
CA ALA A 189 13.00 12.92 8.47
C ALA A 189 11.70 13.65 8.11
N VAL A 190 10.60 12.92 7.98
CA VAL A 190 9.29 13.47 7.58
C VAL A 190 8.77 14.43 8.65
N TRP A 191 8.78 14.06 9.93
CA TRP A 191 8.32 14.95 11.01
C TRP A 191 9.24 16.16 11.20
N THR A 192 10.55 16.03 10.96
CA THR A 192 11.44 17.18 10.97
C THR A 192 11.05 18.18 9.89
N ALA A 193 10.82 17.74 8.66
CA ALA A 193 10.37 18.61 7.57
C ALA A 193 9.02 19.28 7.87
N VAL A 194 8.10 18.58 8.54
CA VAL A 194 6.82 19.15 8.97
C VAL A 194 7.01 20.23 10.04
N VAL A 195 7.74 19.95 11.13
CA VAL A 195 7.86 20.90 12.25
C VAL A 195 8.75 22.10 11.91
N THR A 196 9.73 21.96 11.01
CA THR A 196 10.50 23.09 10.47
C THR A 196 9.69 23.97 9.51
N GLY A 197 8.49 23.50 9.09
CA GLY A 197 7.58 24.24 8.22
C GLY A 197 7.92 24.17 6.74
N GLU A 198 8.85 23.31 6.35
CA GLU A 198 9.19 23.07 4.95
C GLU A 198 8.10 22.26 4.26
N LEU A 199 7.58 21.24 4.93
CA LEU A 199 6.52 20.37 4.45
C LEU A 199 5.21 20.66 5.19
N ARG A 200 4.10 20.77 4.47
CA ARG A 200 2.78 21.10 5.02
C ARG A 200 1.86 19.89 4.94
N PRO A 201 1.51 19.25 6.05
CA PRO A 201 0.71 18.04 6.03
C PRO A 201 -0.74 18.33 5.62
N ILE A 202 -1.30 17.43 4.81
CA ILE A 202 -2.72 17.41 4.41
C ILE A 202 -3.45 16.41 5.31
N CYS A 203 -3.06 15.14 5.21
CA CYS A 203 -3.66 14.08 6.02
C CYS A 203 -2.68 12.95 6.31
N ILE A 204 -3.09 12.07 7.22
CA ILE A 204 -2.38 10.82 7.52
C ILE A 204 -3.35 9.63 7.49
N SER A 205 -2.85 8.51 6.97
CA SER A 205 -3.46 7.19 7.11
C SER A 205 -2.77 6.38 8.22
N GLY A 206 -2.98 5.07 8.22
CA GLY A 206 -2.27 4.14 9.09
C GLY A 206 -0.76 4.14 8.85
N MET A 207 -0.33 4.23 7.59
CA MET A 207 1.07 4.07 7.19
C MET A 207 1.64 5.27 6.45
N LYS A 208 0.81 6.08 5.76
CA LYS A 208 1.29 7.13 4.87
C LYS A 208 0.94 8.53 5.40
N LEU A 209 1.87 9.47 5.15
CA LEU A 209 1.66 10.90 5.37
C LEU A 209 1.53 11.59 4.01
N TYR A 210 0.43 12.31 3.82
CA TYR A 210 0.11 13.08 2.61
C TYR A 210 0.36 14.55 2.90
N ALA A 211 1.13 15.22 2.07
CA ALA A 211 1.55 16.60 2.29
C ALA A 211 1.68 17.38 0.98
N THR A 212 1.97 18.65 1.10
CA THR A 212 2.28 19.55 -0.02
C THR A 212 3.34 20.58 0.41
N TRP A 213 4.02 21.20 -0.53
CA TRP A 213 4.80 22.41 -0.28
C TRP A 213 3.99 23.69 -0.50
N GLY A 214 2.81 23.56 -1.13
CA GLY A 214 1.83 24.63 -1.32
C GLY A 214 0.94 24.90 -0.10
N ASP A 215 -0.27 25.37 -0.33
CA ASP A 215 -1.28 25.55 0.72
C ASP A 215 -2.05 24.23 0.95
N PRO A 216 -2.01 23.62 2.15
CA PRO A 216 -2.74 22.39 2.43
C PRO A 216 -4.26 22.63 2.63
N ALA A 217 -4.70 23.87 2.92
CA ALA A 217 -6.06 24.15 3.32
C ALA A 217 -7.12 23.77 2.28
N PRO A 218 -6.95 24.02 0.96
CA PRO A 218 -7.90 23.56 -0.05
C PRO A 218 -8.03 22.04 -0.13
N HIS A 219 -6.90 21.33 0.04
CA HIS A 219 -6.89 19.87 0.06
C HIS A 219 -7.61 19.33 1.30
N GLN A 220 -7.32 19.91 2.47
CA GLN A 220 -7.95 19.51 3.73
C GLN A 220 -9.46 19.74 3.72
N ALA A 221 -9.91 20.91 3.24
CA ALA A 221 -11.33 21.25 3.18
C ALA A 221 -12.10 20.26 2.30
N ALA A 222 -11.62 20.02 1.07
CA ALA A 222 -12.25 19.08 0.16
C ALA A 222 -12.19 17.63 0.67
N LEU A 223 -11.09 17.24 1.34
CA LEU A 223 -10.97 15.92 1.94
C LEU A 223 -11.97 15.71 3.06
N ILE A 224 -12.15 16.70 3.95
CA ILE A 224 -13.11 16.65 5.06
C ILE A 224 -14.53 16.52 4.50
N GLU A 225 -14.92 17.36 3.52
CA GLU A 225 -16.22 17.29 2.88
C GLU A 225 -16.51 15.90 2.31
N TRP A 226 -15.55 15.32 1.59
CA TRP A 226 -15.68 13.96 1.07
C TRP A 226 -15.75 12.90 2.17
N LEU A 227 -15.00 13.05 3.26
CA LEU A 227 -15.00 12.11 4.38
C LEU A 227 -16.29 12.15 5.19
N GLU A 228 -16.98 13.30 5.24
CA GLU A 228 -18.28 13.45 5.92
C GLU A 228 -19.38 12.61 5.25
N GLU A 229 -19.28 12.34 3.96
CA GLU A 229 -20.23 11.50 3.21
C GLU A 229 -19.94 10.00 3.37
N ARG A 230 -18.81 9.60 3.99
CA ARG A 230 -18.37 8.20 4.09
C ARG A 230 -18.64 7.62 5.48
N THR A 231 -19.01 6.35 5.47
CA THR A 231 -19.24 5.56 6.70
C THR A 231 -18.11 4.56 6.98
N ASP A 232 -17.31 4.25 5.98
CA ASP A 232 -16.22 3.28 5.99
C ASP A 232 -14.84 3.90 6.32
N LEU A 233 -14.78 5.23 6.40
CA LEU A 233 -13.65 6.01 6.91
C LEU A 233 -14.13 6.94 8.02
N ARG A 234 -13.33 7.08 9.07
CA ARG A 234 -13.51 8.10 10.10
C ARG A 234 -12.38 9.10 10.00
N HIS A 235 -12.65 10.36 10.29
CA HIS A 235 -11.62 11.38 10.32
C HIS A 235 -11.64 12.20 11.61
N TYR A 236 -10.52 12.83 11.90
CA TYR A 236 -10.31 13.75 13.02
C TYR A 236 -9.37 14.85 12.54
N VAL A 237 -9.57 16.07 13.03
CA VAL A 237 -8.64 17.16 12.82
C VAL A 237 -7.74 17.27 14.04
N GLU A 238 -6.47 17.00 13.86
CA GLU A 238 -5.42 17.11 14.88
C GLU A 238 -4.63 18.40 14.67
N MET A 239 -3.92 18.84 15.69
CA MET A 239 -3.05 20.02 15.59
C MET A 239 -1.61 19.63 15.80
N ILE A 240 -0.75 19.93 14.82
CA ILE A 240 0.69 19.71 14.89
C ILE A 240 1.39 21.07 14.75
N ASP A 241 2.07 21.50 15.79
CA ASP A 241 2.72 22.81 15.83
C ASP A 241 1.80 23.97 15.36
N GLY A 242 0.56 23.97 15.87
CA GLY A 242 -0.45 24.99 15.54
C GLY A 242 -1.07 24.87 14.14
N ARG A 243 -0.74 23.82 13.38
CA ARG A 243 -1.26 23.58 12.02
C ARG A 243 -2.21 22.40 12.02
N PRO A 244 -3.35 22.49 11.30
CA PRO A 244 -4.29 21.38 11.19
C PRO A 244 -3.71 20.24 10.35
N LEU A 245 -4.10 19.03 10.73
CA LEU A 245 -3.79 17.77 10.03
C LEU A 245 -5.03 16.87 10.10
N VAL A 246 -5.48 16.36 8.97
CA VAL A 246 -6.59 15.40 8.93
C VAL A 246 -6.05 14.00 9.18
N ARG A 247 -6.45 13.38 10.30
CA ARG A 247 -6.16 11.97 10.56
C ARG A 247 -7.32 11.11 10.13
N THR A 248 -7.06 10.17 9.24
CA THR A 248 -8.06 9.22 8.76
C THR A 248 -7.90 7.85 9.41
N GLU A 249 -9.00 7.14 9.58
CA GLU A 249 -9.05 5.84 10.25
C GLU A 249 -9.95 4.89 9.46
N ASP A 250 -9.42 3.71 9.12
CA ASP A 250 -10.14 2.63 8.43
C ASP A 250 -11.25 2.05 9.32
N ARG A 251 -12.46 1.92 8.77
CA ARG A 251 -13.64 1.33 9.40
C ARG A 251 -14.28 0.24 8.52
N GLY A 252 -13.45 -0.45 7.78
CA GLY A 252 -13.88 -1.44 6.78
C GLY A 252 -13.99 -0.82 5.40
N VAL A 253 -12.95 -0.09 5.02
CA VAL A 253 -12.89 0.69 3.79
C VAL A 253 -13.17 -0.19 2.56
N VAL A 254 -14.02 0.33 1.68
CA VAL A 254 -14.31 -0.29 0.39
C VAL A 254 -13.30 0.21 -0.62
N VAL A 255 -12.47 -0.72 -1.11
CA VAL A 255 -11.45 -0.40 -2.11
C VAL A 255 -12.06 0.13 -3.41
N PRO A 256 -11.38 1.05 -4.12
CA PRO A 256 -11.81 1.48 -5.45
C PRO A 256 -11.72 0.31 -6.43
N VAL A 257 -12.22 0.52 -7.65
CA VAL A 257 -12.01 -0.46 -8.73
C VAL A 257 -10.52 -0.64 -8.94
N LEU A 258 -10.00 -1.84 -8.71
CA LEU A 258 -8.59 -2.15 -8.86
C LEU A 258 -8.17 -2.27 -10.33
N PRO A 259 -6.88 -2.07 -10.65
CA PRO A 259 -6.35 -2.32 -12.00
C PRO A 259 -6.72 -3.72 -12.48
N GLN A 260 -7.16 -3.81 -13.73
CA GLN A 260 -7.46 -5.10 -14.35
C GLN A 260 -6.37 -5.45 -15.35
N PRO A 261 -5.87 -6.69 -15.38
CA PRO A 261 -4.85 -7.08 -16.35
C PRO A 261 -5.40 -6.98 -17.76
N LEU A 262 -4.53 -6.62 -18.72
CA LEU A 262 -4.87 -6.52 -20.14
C LEU A 262 -5.31 -7.87 -20.73
N HIS A 263 -4.75 -8.96 -20.18
CA HIS A 263 -5.07 -10.32 -20.57
C HIS A 263 -5.50 -11.12 -19.32
N PRO A 264 -6.73 -10.92 -18.84
CA PRO A 264 -7.21 -11.66 -17.68
C PRO A 264 -7.27 -13.17 -18.00
N ALA A 265 -6.92 -13.99 -17.02
CA ALA A 265 -7.10 -15.43 -17.15
C ALA A 265 -8.56 -15.75 -17.47
N PRO A 266 -8.84 -16.76 -18.30
CA PRO A 266 -10.21 -17.22 -18.53
C PRO A 266 -10.87 -17.48 -17.17
N ARG A 267 -12.05 -16.89 -16.94
CA ARG A 267 -12.82 -17.20 -15.73
C ARG A 267 -13.13 -18.68 -15.73
N THR A 268 -12.42 -19.45 -14.94
CA THR A 268 -12.88 -20.77 -14.55
C THR A 268 -14.11 -20.54 -13.70
N GLU A 269 -15.29 -20.87 -14.22
CA GLU A 269 -16.49 -20.92 -13.37
C GLU A 269 -16.14 -21.76 -12.13
N PRO A 270 -16.37 -21.24 -10.92
CA PRO A 270 -16.14 -22.05 -9.73
C PRO A 270 -16.93 -23.36 -9.92
N ALA A 271 -16.24 -24.49 -9.84
CA ALA A 271 -16.89 -25.79 -9.89
C ALA A 271 -18.09 -25.74 -8.92
N PRO A 272 -19.27 -26.19 -9.33
CA PRO A 272 -20.48 -26.13 -8.50
C PRO A 272 -20.11 -26.71 -7.13
N VAL A 273 -20.21 -25.86 -6.10
CA VAL A 273 -19.92 -26.27 -4.73
C VAL A 273 -20.79 -27.48 -4.46
N PRO A 274 -20.26 -28.68 -4.20
CA PRO A 274 -21.05 -29.82 -3.91
C PRO A 274 -21.97 -29.47 -2.74
N ALA A 275 -23.29 -29.67 -2.94
CA ALA A 275 -24.26 -29.37 -1.89
C ALA A 275 -23.75 -29.96 -0.58
N PRO A 276 -23.76 -29.23 0.53
CA PRO A 276 -23.22 -29.71 1.78
C PRO A 276 -23.90 -31.02 2.11
N ALA A 277 -23.11 -32.11 2.15
CA ALA A 277 -23.61 -33.40 2.57
C ALA A 277 -24.32 -33.19 3.89
N ALA A 278 -25.55 -33.66 4.00
CA ALA A 278 -26.38 -33.49 5.20
C ALA A 278 -25.60 -34.00 6.41
N VAL A 279 -24.96 -33.05 7.12
CA VAL A 279 -24.23 -33.35 8.34
C VAL A 279 -25.29 -33.83 9.35
N ARG A 280 -25.37 -35.14 9.57
CA ARG A 280 -26.09 -35.67 10.72
C ARG A 280 -25.50 -35.01 11.96
N ARG A 281 -26.20 -34.02 12.52
CA ARG A 281 -25.82 -33.34 13.75
C ARG A 281 -25.65 -34.44 14.83
N PRO A 282 -24.45 -34.64 15.37
CA PRO A 282 -24.29 -35.54 16.50
C PRO A 282 -25.16 -35.00 17.64
N GLY A 283 -26.03 -35.82 18.17
CA GLY A 283 -26.91 -35.43 19.28
C GLY A 283 -26.07 -34.85 20.41
N VAL A 284 -26.22 -33.54 20.64
CA VAL A 284 -25.52 -32.87 21.74
C VAL A 284 -25.98 -33.49 23.05
N ARG A 285 -25.08 -34.18 23.73
CA ARG A 285 -25.34 -34.71 25.07
C ARG A 285 -25.36 -33.54 26.06
N TRP A 286 -26.51 -32.91 26.23
CA TRP A 286 -26.76 -31.77 27.10
C TRP A 286 -26.20 -31.95 28.53
N ARG A 287 -26.08 -33.19 28.98
CA ARG A 287 -25.49 -33.49 30.31
C ARG A 287 -23.98 -33.19 30.44
N LYS A 288 -23.22 -33.08 29.32
CA LYS A 288 -21.82 -32.69 29.34
C LYS A 288 -21.66 -31.18 29.34
N LEU A 289 -22.42 -30.49 28.49
CA LEU A 289 -22.38 -29.01 28.40
C LEU A 289 -22.83 -28.34 29.71
N ALA A 290 -23.82 -28.91 30.40
CA ALA A 290 -24.28 -28.34 31.68
C ALA A 290 -23.23 -28.38 32.79
N LYS A 291 -22.24 -29.27 32.72
CA LYS A 291 -21.13 -29.31 33.70
C LYS A 291 -20.05 -28.26 33.44
N ASP A 292 -19.82 -27.94 32.19
CA ASP A 292 -18.72 -27.02 31.79
C ASP A 292 -19.13 -25.54 31.88
N LEU A 293 -20.45 -25.27 31.98
CA LEU A 293 -21.00 -23.90 32.11
C LEU A 293 -21.34 -23.47 33.56
N LEU A 294 -21.19 -24.36 34.53
CA LEU A 294 -21.49 -24.04 35.93
C LEU A 294 -20.23 -23.51 36.67
N PRO A 295 -20.37 -22.43 37.49
CA PRO A 295 -19.26 -21.96 38.31
C PRO A 295 -18.67 -23.09 39.17
N PRO A 296 -17.35 -23.10 39.43
CA PRO A 296 -16.66 -24.21 40.14
C PRO A 296 -17.25 -24.60 41.51
N VAL A 297 -17.88 -23.64 42.19
CA VAL A 297 -18.54 -23.84 43.47
C VAL A 297 -19.78 -24.72 43.37
N VAL A 298 -20.60 -24.53 42.32
CA VAL A 298 -21.83 -25.29 42.08
C VAL A 298 -21.51 -26.70 41.61
N THR A 299 -20.48 -26.87 40.81
CA THR A 299 -19.99 -28.20 40.37
C THR A 299 -19.50 -29.01 41.53
N ARG A 300 -18.76 -28.43 42.49
CA ARG A 300 -18.30 -29.10 43.72
C ARG A 300 -19.47 -29.53 44.62
N ALA A 301 -20.50 -28.70 44.78
CA ALA A 301 -21.68 -29.02 45.58
C ALA A 301 -22.47 -30.21 45.00
N ILE A 302 -22.63 -30.25 43.67
CA ILE A 302 -23.33 -31.38 42.97
C ILE A 302 -22.55 -32.69 43.10
N VAL A 303 -21.23 -32.64 42.98
CA VAL A 303 -20.37 -33.83 43.12
C VAL A 303 -20.39 -34.34 44.57
N ALA A 304 -20.34 -33.45 45.55
CA ALA A 304 -20.42 -33.83 46.98
C ALA A 304 -21.76 -34.47 47.32
N ARG A 305 -22.89 -33.94 46.81
CA ARG A 305 -24.24 -34.50 47.02
C ARG A 305 -24.42 -35.86 46.36
N ASN A 306 -23.85 -36.10 45.19
CA ASN A 306 -23.93 -37.38 44.50
C ASN A 306 -23.05 -38.47 45.17
N ARG A 307 -21.94 -38.10 45.84
CA ARG A 307 -21.14 -39.04 46.66
C ARG A 307 -21.88 -39.50 47.92
N ARG A 308 -22.68 -38.61 48.56
CA ARG A 308 -23.50 -38.98 49.76
C ARG A 308 -24.73 -39.84 49.44
N ARG A 309 -25.11 -40.00 48.18
CA ARG A 309 -26.24 -40.85 47.75
C ARG A 309 -25.80 -42.23 47.23
N ARG A 310 -24.50 -42.50 47.17
CA ARG A 310 -23.94 -43.79 46.70
C ARG A 310 -23.15 -44.53 47.79
N GLY A 311 -23.08 -44.05 49.02
CA GLY A 311 -22.74 -44.69 50.23
C GLY A 311 -24.00 -44.76 51.09
#